data_d29a83f40d6155ef234080e847450ae1
#
_entry.id   d29a83f40d6155ef234080e847450ae1
#
_cell.length_a   1.000
_cell.length_b   1.000
_cell.length_c   1.000
_cell.angle_alpha   90.00
_cell.angle_beta   90.00
_cell.angle_gamma   90.00
#
_symmetry.space_group_name_H-M   'P 1'
#
loop_
_entity.id
_entity.type
_entity.pdbx_description
1 polymer ?
#
loop_
_entity_poly.entity_id
_entity_poly.type
_entity_poly.pdbx_seq_one_letter_code
_entity_poly.pdbx_strand_id
1 'polypeptide(L)'
;AHTGPTTGIIEGLAGSAASLAVMACDTIKAYATSKFHPHYSLCIAMGHKADIADTLLMMEKLDADLEQLYATRTGNSVEVTKSHLIGPHGDGTHFTAAEAKAAGYVDEVIQITGKTPQGSKPKNSVSADRLRMWKRALTR
;
A
#
# COMPACT_ATOMS: atom_id res chain seq x y z
N ALA A 1 -14.52 -8.18 -21.04
CA ALA A 1 -13.40 -8.48 -20.15
C ALA A 1 -12.09 -8.35 -20.94
N HIS A 2 -11.02 -7.85 -20.34
CA HIS A 2 -9.70 -7.80 -20.96
C HIS A 2 -9.14 -9.23 -21.09
N THR A 3 -8.57 -9.57 -22.25
CA THR A 3 -8.06 -10.91 -22.55
C THR A 3 -6.55 -10.98 -22.73
N GLY A 4 -5.85 -9.85 -22.70
CA GLY A 4 -4.39 -9.76 -22.82
C GLY A 4 -3.69 -9.74 -21.45
N PRO A 5 -2.35 -9.88 -21.44
CA PRO A 5 -1.57 -9.78 -20.20
C PRO A 5 -1.69 -8.39 -19.57
N THR A 6 -1.73 -8.36 -18.26
CA THR A 6 -1.88 -7.15 -17.45
C THR A 6 -0.61 -6.87 -16.64
N THR A 7 -0.22 -5.60 -16.56
CA THR A 7 0.90 -5.17 -15.71
C THR A 7 0.43 -4.08 -14.76
N GLY A 8 0.57 -4.34 -13.46
CA GLY A 8 0.36 -3.36 -12.41
C GLY A 8 1.67 -2.60 -12.12
N ILE A 9 1.63 -1.28 -12.07
CA ILE A 9 2.79 -0.46 -11.73
C ILE A 9 2.49 0.34 -10.47
N ILE A 10 3.27 0.11 -9.42
CA ILE A 10 3.16 0.83 -8.15
C ILE A 10 4.13 2.01 -8.17
N GLU A 11 3.60 3.23 -8.33
CA GLU A 11 4.41 4.45 -8.41
C GLU A 11 4.61 5.12 -7.04
N GLY A 12 3.67 4.95 -6.11
CA GLY A 12 3.72 5.53 -4.77
C GLY A 12 3.38 4.52 -3.70
N LEU A 13 2.10 4.35 -3.39
CA LEU A 13 1.60 3.41 -2.40
C LEU A 13 0.49 2.53 -3.00
N ALA A 14 0.69 1.23 -2.93
CA ALA A 14 -0.39 0.26 -3.07
C ALA A 14 -0.75 -0.26 -1.68
N GLY A 15 -1.72 0.37 -1.02
CA GLY A 15 -2.16 0.01 0.32
C GLY A 15 -3.65 -0.34 0.35
N SER A 16 -4.08 -1.16 1.33
CA SER A 16 -5.48 -1.51 1.51
C SER A 16 -6.10 -2.11 0.23
N ALA A 17 -7.24 -1.63 -0.21
CA ALA A 17 -7.90 -2.08 -1.44
C ALA A 17 -7.00 -1.97 -2.69
N ALA A 18 -6.07 -1.01 -2.75
CA ALA A 18 -5.13 -0.89 -3.87
C ALA A 18 -4.11 -2.04 -3.87
N SER A 19 -3.69 -2.54 -2.70
CA SER A 19 -2.82 -3.72 -2.61
C SER A 19 -3.54 -4.98 -3.13
N LEU A 20 -4.83 -5.09 -2.88
CA LEU A 20 -5.67 -6.17 -3.39
C LEU A 20 -5.87 -6.06 -4.91
N ALA A 21 -6.18 -4.87 -5.41
CA ALA A 21 -6.44 -4.64 -6.82
C ALA A 21 -5.22 -4.97 -7.70
N VAL A 22 -4.01 -4.64 -7.25
CA VAL A 22 -2.80 -4.91 -8.02
C VAL A 22 -2.48 -6.41 -8.09
N MET A 23 -2.92 -7.23 -7.10
CA MET A 23 -2.75 -8.68 -7.12
C MET A 23 -3.49 -9.36 -8.28
N ALA A 24 -4.46 -8.70 -8.89
CA ALA A 24 -5.16 -9.21 -10.08
C ALA A 24 -4.34 -9.09 -11.38
N CYS A 25 -3.20 -8.41 -11.36
CA CYS A 25 -2.34 -8.28 -12.52
C CYS A 25 -1.42 -9.50 -12.69
N ASP A 26 -1.12 -9.85 -13.94
CA ASP A 26 -0.20 -10.94 -14.26
C ASP A 26 1.24 -10.62 -13.83
N THR A 27 1.65 -9.37 -13.99
CA THR A 27 2.96 -8.87 -13.57
C THR A 27 2.80 -7.62 -12.72
N ILE A 28 3.53 -7.53 -11.61
CA ILE A 28 3.51 -6.40 -10.70
C ILE A 28 4.91 -5.78 -10.62
N LYS A 29 5.01 -4.51 -11.00
CA LYS A 29 6.25 -3.73 -10.92
C LYS A 29 6.10 -2.61 -9.90
N ALA A 30 7.15 -2.28 -9.18
CA ALA A 30 7.13 -1.22 -8.18
C ALA A 30 8.35 -0.31 -8.35
N TYR A 31 8.14 1.00 -8.34
CA TYR A 31 9.28 1.92 -8.26
C TYR A 31 10.02 1.76 -6.92
N ALA A 32 11.34 1.90 -6.92
CA ALA A 32 12.19 1.68 -5.73
C ALA A 32 11.76 2.50 -4.50
N THR A 33 11.10 3.65 -4.71
CA THR A 33 10.59 4.53 -3.65
C THR A 33 9.16 4.22 -3.23
N SER A 34 8.46 3.33 -3.95
CA SER A 34 7.08 2.98 -3.65
C SER A 34 6.96 2.07 -2.41
N LYS A 35 5.74 1.95 -1.92
CA LYS A 35 5.37 1.12 -0.77
C LYS A 35 4.24 0.18 -1.14
N PHE A 36 4.23 -0.97 -0.48
CA PHE A 36 3.14 -1.93 -0.53
C PHE A 36 2.65 -2.20 0.90
N HIS A 37 1.33 -2.11 1.13
CA HIS A 37 0.78 -2.22 2.48
C HIS A 37 -0.48 -3.07 2.50
N PRO A 38 -0.36 -4.41 2.68
CA PRO A 38 -1.48 -5.29 2.93
C PRO A 38 -1.86 -5.24 4.40
N HIS A 39 -3.14 -5.27 4.71
CA HIS A 39 -3.67 -5.37 6.06
C HIS A 39 -5.05 -6.04 6.05
N TYR A 40 -5.50 -6.50 7.20
CA TYR A 40 -6.84 -7.03 7.38
C TYR A 40 -7.93 -5.99 7.16
N SER A 41 -9.16 -6.44 7.00
CA SER A 41 -10.31 -5.57 6.84
C SER A 41 -10.44 -4.58 8.00
N LEU A 42 -10.82 -3.35 7.69
CA LEU A 42 -11.05 -2.30 8.67
C LEU A 42 -12.42 -1.69 8.41
N CYS A 43 -13.24 -1.57 9.46
CA CYS A 43 -14.53 -0.90 9.36
C CYS A 43 -14.84 -0.07 10.60
N ILE A 44 -15.83 0.81 10.47
CA ILE A 44 -16.52 1.44 11.59
C ILE A 44 -17.91 0.80 11.64
N ALA A 45 -18.25 0.13 12.76
CA ALA A 45 -19.56 -0.49 12.94
C ALA A 45 -20.35 0.27 14.00
N MET A 46 -21.63 0.49 13.73
CA MET A 46 -22.57 1.12 14.64
C MET A 46 -23.93 0.42 14.52
N GLY A 47 -24.54 0.08 15.66
CA GLY A 47 -25.82 -0.59 15.68
C GLY A 47 -26.10 -1.29 17.00
N HIS A 48 -27.12 -2.11 17.04
CA HIS A 48 -27.40 -3.00 18.17
C HIS A 48 -26.42 -4.18 18.18
N LYS A 49 -26.43 -4.98 19.24
CA LYS A 49 -25.55 -6.14 19.42
C LYS A 49 -25.56 -7.09 18.21
N ALA A 50 -26.72 -7.32 17.61
CA ALA A 50 -26.84 -8.19 16.44
C ALA A 50 -26.11 -7.62 15.23
N ASP A 51 -26.28 -6.32 14.95
CA ASP A 51 -25.64 -5.63 13.81
C ASP A 51 -24.12 -5.66 13.90
N ILE A 52 -23.59 -5.51 15.13
CA ILE A 52 -22.14 -5.59 15.38
C ILE A 52 -21.64 -7.03 15.20
N ALA A 53 -22.39 -8.03 15.67
CA ALA A 53 -22.04 -9.44 15.51
C ALA A 53 -22.03 -9.85 14.03
N ASP A 54 -23.02 -9.42 13.25
CA ASP A 54 -23.08 -9.70 11.81
C ASP A 54 -21.92 -9.01 11.06
N THR A 55 -21.56 -7.79 11.46
CA THR A 55 -20.39 -7.08 10.91
C THR A 55 -19.10 -7.86 11.19
N LEU A 56 -18.91 -8.34 12.41
CA LEU A 56 -17.74 -9.15 12.79
C LEU A 56 -17.65 -10.42 11.93
N LEU A 57 -18.74 -11.16 11.79
CA LEU A 57 -18.79 -12.37 10.95
C LEU A 57 -18.45 -12.07 9.46
N MET A 58 -18.89 -10.92 8.96
CA MET A 58 -18.53 -10.49 7.61
C MET A 58 -17.03 -10.22 7.50
N MET A 59 -16.44 -9.51 8.47
CA MET A 59 -15.00 -9.22 8.49
C MET A 59 -14.16 -10.50 8.56
N GLU A 60 -14.53 -11.46 9.40
CA GLU A 60 -13.85 -12.76 9.49
C GLU A 60 -13.78 -13.49 8.15
N LYS A 61 -14.88 -13.44 7.37
CA LYS A 61 -14.90 -14.01 6.01
C LYS A 61 -14.00 -13.26 5.04
N LEU A 62 -14.07 -11.92 5.05
CA LEU A 62 -13.19 -11.09 4.21
C LEU A 62 -11.72 -11.32 4.53
N ASP A 63 -11.37 -11.42 5.81
CA ASP A 63 -10.00 -11.64 6.25
C ASP A 63 -9.48 -13.01 5.81
N ALA A 64 -10.31 -14.06 5.88
CA ALA A 64 -9.97 -15.38 5.35
C ALA A 64 -9.76 -15.36 3.83
N ASP A 65 -10.59 -14.63 3.08
CA ASP A 65 -10.43 -14.47 1.63
C ASP A 65 -9.13 -13.70 1.29
N LEU A 66 -8.79 -12.65 2.07
CA LEU A 66 -7.53 -11.92 1.91
C LEU A 66 -6.31 -12.82 2.16
N GLU A 67 -6.33 -13.61 3.23
CA GLU A 67 -5.27 -14.58 3.54
C GLU A 67 -5.02 -15.51 2.35
N GLN A 68 -6.08 -16.11 1.84
CA GLN A 68 -6.00 -17.06 0.73
C GLN A 68 -5.54 -16.40 -0.58
N LEU A 69 -6.04 -15.19 -0.87
CA LEU A 69 -5.68 -14.46 -2.08
C LEU A 69 -4.18 -14.11 -2.10
N TYR A 70 -3.69 -13.50 -1.02
CA TYR A 70 -2.28 -13.12 -0.94
C TYR A 70 -1.37 -14.34 -0.89
N ALA A 71 -1.73 -15.39 -0.13
CA ALA A 71 -0.97 -16.64 -0.10
C ALA A 71 -0.85 -17.26 -1.50
N THR A 72 -1.96 -17.34 -2.23
CA THR A 72 -1.99 -17.89 -3.58
C THR A 72 -1.13 -17.08 -4.55
N ARG A 73 -1.23 -15.75 -4.50
CA ARG A 73 -0.50 -14.86 -5.43
C ARG A 73 1.00 -14.84 -5.16
N THR A 74 1.40 -14.91 -3.90
CA THR A 74 2.81 -14.81 -3.48
C THR A 74 3.52 -16.16 -3.40
N GLY A 75 2.78 -17.25 -3.26
CA GLY A 75 3.32 -18.58 -2.95
C GLY A 75 3.75 -18.74 -1.48
N ASN A 76 3.44 -17.77 -0.61
CA ASN A 76 3.69 -17.87 0.82
C ASN A 76 2.70 -18.82 1.50
N SER A 77 3.07 -19.37 2.67
CA SER A 77 2.09 -20.06 3.50
C SER A 77 1.05 -19.08 4.06
N VAL A 78 -0.10 -19.61 4.44
CA VAL A 78 -1.17 -18.82 5.08
C VAL A 78 -0.67 -18.15 6.36
N GLU A 79 0.16 -18.84 7.16
CA GLU A 79 0.74 -18.32 8.41
C GLU A 79 1.66 -17.11 8.16
N VAL A 80 2.51 -17.18 7.14
CA VAL A 80 3.36 -16.04 6.72
C VAL A 80 2.49 -14.89 6.26
N THR A 81 1.47 -15.17 5.44
CA THR A 81 0.52 -14.16 4.96
C THR A 81 -0.21 -13.48 6.11
N LYS A 82 -0.71 -14.24 7.09
CA LYS A 82 -1.32 -13.72 8.33
C LYS A 82 -0.38 -12.77 9.06
N SER A 83 0.88 -13.14 9.22
CA SER A 83 1.86 -12.28 9.88
C SER A 83 2.04 -10.94 9.16
N HIS A 84 2.00 -10.94 7.82
CA HIS A 84 2.07 -9.73 7.01
C HIS A 84 0.82 -8.85 7.14
N LEU A 85 -0.38 -9.48 7.17
CA LEU A 85 -1.66 -8.77 7.33
C LEU A 85 -1.86 -8.18 8.72
N ILE A 86 -1.33 -8.84 9.76
CA ILE A 86 -1.31 -8.32 11.13
C ILE A 86 -0.27 -7.20 11.26
N GLY A 87 0.94 -7.44 10.77
CA GLY A 87 2.07 -6.52 10.92
C GLY A 87 2.50 -6.32 12.39
N PRO A 88 3.52 -5.50 12.62
CA PRO A 88 4.09 -5.32 13.95
C PRO A 88 3.19 -4.55 14.92
N HIS A 89 2.20 -3.82 14.43
CA HIS A 89 1.31 -2.97 15.23
C HIS A 89 -0.17 -3.35 15.09
N GLY A 90 -0.50 -4.43 14.37
CA GLY A 90 -1.87 -4.87 14.14
C GLY A 90 -2.60 -4.15 13.00
N ASP A 91 -1.90 -3.32 12.25
CA ASP A 91 -2.41 -2.50 11.14
C ASP A 91 -1.83 -2.89 9.78
N GLY A 92 -1.18 -4.06 9.69
CA GLY A 92 -0.53 -4.55 8.49
C GLY A 92 0.97 -4.24 8.42
N THR A 93 1.61 -4.72 7.38
CA THR A 93 3.05 -4.53 7.17
C THR A 93 3.31 -3.51 6.07
N HIS A 94 4.06 -2.48 6.39
CA HIS A 94 4.54 -1.48 5.41
C HIS A 94 5.82 -1.97 4.74
N PHE A 95 5.71 -2.58 3.58
CA PHE A 95 6.85 -3.01 2.78
C PHE A 95 7.41 -1.88 1.93
N THR A 96 8.73 -1.75 1.87
CA THR A 96 9.41 -1.10 0.76
C THR A 96 9.25 -1.94 -0.51
N ALA A 97 9.53 -1.36 -1.69
CA ALA A 97 9.46 -2.12 -2.94
C ALA A 97 10.39 -3.36 -2.94
N ALA A 98 11.57 -3.24 -2.33
CA ALA A 98 12.52 -4.35 -2.22
C ALA A 98 12.02 -5.45 -1.27
N GLU A 99 11.46 -5.09 -0.12
CA GLU A 99 10.87 -6.04 0.82
C GLU A 99 9.62 -6.71 0.23
N ALA A 100 8.76 -5.95 -0.46
CA ALA A 100 7.58 -6.49 -1.15
C ALA A 100 7.98 -7.50 -2.24
N LYS A 101 9.07 -7.24 -2.97
CA LYS A 101 9.62 -8.21 -3.92
C LYS A 101 10.15 -9.45 -3.20
N ALA A 102 10.91 -9.30 -2.13
CA ALA A 102 11.42 -10.43 -1.35
C ALA A 102 10.30 -11.29 -0.75
N ALA A 103 9.18 -10.66 -0.38
CA ALA A 103 7.99 -11.33 0.14
C ALA A 103 7.04 -11.86 -0.96
N GLY A 104 7.37 -11.71 -2.25
CA GLY A 104 6.59 -12.24 -3.36
C GLY A 104 5.41 -11.38 -3.83
N TYR A 105 5.21 -10.19 -3.27
CA TYR A 105 4.12 -9.28 -3.67
C TYR A 105 4.43 -8.50 -4.94
N VAL A 106 5.70 -8.34 -5.29
CA VAL A 106 6.17 -7.57 -6.45
C VAL A 106 7.14 -8.42 -7.25
N ASP A 107 6.97 -8.46 -8.57
CA ASP A 107 7.81 -9.24 -9.46
C ASP A 107 9.10 -8.48 -9.83
N GLU A 108 9.03 -7.15 -9.99
CA GLU A 108 10.16 -6.33 -10.42
C GLU A 108 10.21 -4.97 -9.70
N VAL A 109 11.41 -4.57 -9.28
CA VAL A 109 11.66 -3.23 -8.75
C VAL A 109 12.28 -2.35 -9.83
N ILE A 110 11.56 -1.29 -10.22
CA ILE A 110 12.00 -0.30 -11.21
C ILE A 110 12.90 0.71 -10.50
N GLN A 111 14.16 0.80 -10.94
CA GLN A 111 15.09 1.82 -10.45
C GLN A 111 14.80 3.18 -11.09
N ILE A 112 14.78 4.23 -10.28
CA ILE A 112 14.64 5.59 -10.79
C ILE A 112 16.00 6.04 -11.33
N THR A 113 16.20 5.91 -12.65
CA THR A 113 17.45 6.31 -13.35
C THR A 113 17.39 7.73 -13.89
N GLY A 114 16.47 8.55 -13.42
CA GLY A 114 16.34 9.94 -13.87
C GLY A 114 17.48 10.81 -13.34
N LYS A 115 18.26 11.44 -14.24
CA LYS A 115 19.02 12.64 -13.86
C LYS A 115 18.00 13.66 -13.34
N THR A 116 18.16 14.12 -12.11
CA THR A 116 17.42 15.31 -11.62
C THR A 116 17.55 16.39 -12.67
N PRO A 117 16.46 16.95 -13.22
CA PRO A 117 16.56 18.04 -14.17
C PRO A 117 17.37 19.17 -13.51
N GLN A 118 18.59 19.37 -13.97
CA GLN A 118 19.43 20.44 -13.47
C GLN A 118 18.82 21.73 -14.00
N GLY A 119 18.12 22.50 -13.16
CA GLY A 119 17.84 23.88 -13.49
C GLY A 119 16.40 24.37 -13.56
N SER A 120 15.37 23.61 -13.29
CA SER A 120 14.05 24.23 -13.07
C SER A 120 13.70 24.22 -11.59
N LYS A 121 13.73 25.38 -10.95
CA LYS A 121 13.09 25.55 -9.63
C LYS A 121 11.64 25.11 -9.76
N PRO A 122 11.08 24.32 -8.82
CA PRO A 122 9.67 23.97 -8.85
C PRO A 122 8.84 25.24 -9.03
N LYS A 123 7.89 25.25 -9.96
CA LYS A 123 7.00 26.41 -10.18
C LYS A 123 6.25 26.86 -8.92
N ASN A 124 6.21 25.99 -7.90
CA ASN A 124 5.61 26.24 -6.58
C ASN A 124 6.64 26.37 -5.45
N SER A 125 7.89 26.70 -5.71
CA SER A 125 8.85 26.97 -4.65
C SER A 125 8.38 28.20 -3.83
N VAL A 126 8.12 27.97 -2.56
CA VAL A 126 7.82 29.09 -1.61
C VAL A 126 9.07 29.94 -1.56
N SER A 127 8.95 31.23 -1.92
CA SER A 127 10.10 32.15 -1.89
C SER A 127 10.66 32.25 -0.47
N ALA A 128 11.97 32.47 -0.37
CA ALA A 128 12.64 32.64 0.93
C ALA A 128 11.96 33.72 1.80
N ASP A 129 11.36 34.73 1.17
CA ASP A 129 10.65 35.82 1.88
C ASP A 129 9.31 35.32 2.46
N ARG A 130 8.58 34.46 1.79
CA ARG A 130 7.37 33.84 2.36
C ARG A 130 7.70 32.91 3.53
N LEU A 131 8.80 32.17 3.45
CA LEU A 131 9.30 31.34 4.56
C LEU A 131 9.72 32.21 5.77
N ARG A 132 10.35 33.37 5.55
CA ARG A 132 10.71 34.31 6.60
C ARG A 132 9.46 34.93 7.27
N MET A 133 8.44 35.28 6.48
CA MET A 133 7.16 35.77 7.00
C MET A 133 6.46 34.74 7.88
N TRP A 134 6.42 33.49 7.48
CA TRP A 134 5.83 32.40 8.28
C TRP A 134 6.60 32.18 9.59
N LYS A 135 7.93 32.15 9.53
CA LYS A 135 8.75 32.05 10.76
C LYS A 135 8.48 33.18 11.74
N ARG A 136 8.32 34.43 11.28
CA ARG A 136 7.98 35.56 12.13
C ARG A 136 6.56 35.50 12.71
N ALA A 137 5.61 34.89 12.00
CA ALA A 137 4.24 34.74 12.49
C ALA A 137 4.13 33.64 13.58
N LEU A 138 5.01 32.63 13.58
CA LEU A 138 5.02 31.53 14.56
C LEU A 138 5.82 31.90 15.85
N THR A 139 6.53 33.01 15.89
CA THR A 139 7.35 33.46 17.04
C THR A 139 6.71 34.61 17.80
N ARG A 140 5.43 34.92 17.56
CA ARG A 140 4.60 35.86 18.34
C ARG A 140 3.51 35.06 19.08
#